data_1c2292c7cc74a3427c78e43471d715be
#
_entry.id   1c2292c7cc74a3427c78e43471d715be
#
_cell.length_a   1.000
_cell.length_b   1.000
_cell.length_c   1.000
_cell.angle_alpha   90.00
_cell.angle_beta   90.00
_cell.angle_gamma   90.00
#
_symmetry.space_group_name_H-M   'P 1'
#
loop_
_entity.id
_entity.type
_entity.pdbx_description
1 polymer ?
#
loop_
_entity_poly.entity_id
_entity_poly.type
_entity_poly.pdbx_seq_one_letter_code
_entity_poly.pdbx_strand_id
1 'polypeptide(L)'
;MMTVMTAMKVDGLRRVNCFRSGYAPSTMSYKLFIPGPIAVSEKTLRAMAQPMIGHRSTDFVALYNSIQPDLQALAYTKDPVYTSTSSAWGVMEGSLRNVCQKKVLNCMNGAFSDKWNDVALRCGKQATALKFEWGQPVDPEAVRKELATGAYDAITLIHNETSCGCMSDLPAIMAVLRDFPDVISIVDTVSSFSAMPIKKDELGIDVLITGSQKALALPPGLSLLSVSKRALDRAAKATDRGYYFDFIEFQKNHENGMTPSTPVIPLIYALKSKLEDIKAEGFEARYARHARLNQAVRDFVFSKGFKLFPKEGYGSVSLNCFANTLNIDLAALNKTLKSKHKLVIDGGYGKLKGKTFRISNMGDETDETIAAMLKSLDAALAETPKLAAT
;
A
#
# COMPACT_ATOMS: atom_id res chain seq x y z
N MET A 1 -69.53 40.41 1.05
CA MET A 1 -69.25 39.08 0.52
C MET A 1 -67.91 38.63 1.07
N MET A 2 -67.96 37.90 2.20
CA MET A 2 -66.78 37.41 2.91
C MET A 2 -66.40 36.05 2.30
N THR A 3 -65.20 35.91 1.80
CA THR A 3 -64.70 34.63 1.35
C THR A 3 -63.80 34.07 2.47
N VAL A 4 -64.25 32.95 3.01
CA VAL A 4 -63.61 32.21 4.08
C VAL A 4 -62.39 31.46 3.50
N MET A 5 -61.18 31.77 3.98
CA MET A 5 -60.00 30.93 3.70
C MET A 5 -59.99 29.76 4.67
N THR A 6 -60.18 28.57 4.13
CA THR A 6 -60.07 27.31 4.85
C THR A 6 -58.59 26.95 4.98
N ALA A 7 -58.09 26.89 6.21
CA ALA A 7 -56.74 26.41 6.52
C ALA A 7 -56.67 24.90 6.32
N MET A 8 -55.88 24.44 5.38
CA MET A 8 -55.50 23.02 5.26
C MET A 8 -54.43 22.69 6.31
N LYS A 9 -54.80 21.87 7.29
CA LYS A 9 -53.88 21.18 8.15
C LYS A 9 -53.06 20.18 7.32
N VAL A 10 -51.75 20.35 7.27
CA VAL A 10 -50.86 19.33 6.79
C VAL A 10 -50.44 18.47 7.98
N ASP A 11 -51.24 17.47 8.29
CA ASP A 11 -50.85 16.36 9.14
C ASP A 11 -50.07 15.34 8.29
N GLY A 12 -48.90 14.93 8.76
CA GLY A 12 -48.25 13.75 8.24
C GLY A 12 -46.82 13.90 7.75
N LEU A 13 -45.93 14.47 8.58
CA LEU A 13 -44.50 14.10 8.47
C LEU A 13 -44.35 12.62 8.87
N ARG A 14 -44.60 11.72 7.93
CA ARG A 14 -44.10 10.33 8.03
C ARG A 14 -42.58 10.41 8.19
N ARG A 15 -42.08 10.11 9.40
CA ARG A 15 -40.68 9.77 9.60
C ARG A 15 -40.39 8.64 8.62
N VAL A 16 -39.69 8.95 7.56
CA VAL A 16 -39.06 7.94 6.68
C VAL A 16 -38.03 7.27 7.56
N ASN A 17 -38.36 6.11 8.11
CA ASN A 17 -37.39 5.18 8.68
C ASN A 17 -36.53 4.63 7.52
N CYS A 18 -35.68 5.46 6.93
CA CYS A 18 -34.57 5.03 6.12
C CYS A 18 -33.49 4.50 7.05
N PHE A 19 -33.16 3.28 6.91
CA PHE A 19 -32.17 2.41 7.54
C PHE A 19 -32.74 1.31 8.44
N ARG A 20 -33.69 0.55 7.90
CA ARG A 20 -33.71 -0.90 8.05
C ARG A 20 -33.46 -1.55 6.68
N SER A 21 -32.33 -1.28 6.06
CA SER A 21 -31.78 -2.25 5.12
C SER A 21 -30.97 -3.22 5.97
N GLY A 22 -31.57 -4.37 6.27
CA GLY A 22 -30.79 -5.55 6.53
C GLY A 22 -29.89 -5.77 5.30
N TYR A 23 -28.70 -5.21 5.27
CA TYR A 23 -27.64 -5.66 4.41
C TYR A 23 -27.31 -7.05 4.96
N ALA A 24 -28.04 -8.06 4.46
CA ALA A 24 -27.58 -9.42 4.61
C ALA A 24 -26.20 -9.43 3.94
N PRO A 25 -25.10 -9.69 4.68
CA PRO A 25 -23.80 -9.82 4.03
C PRO A 25 -24.00 -10.86 2.93
N SER A 26 -23.60 -10.53 1.70
CA SER A 26 -23.65 -11.50 0.59
C SER A 26 -23.04 -12.78 1.13
N THR A 27 -23.70 -13.90 0.96
CA THR A 27 -23.40 -15.21 1.58
C THR A 27 -22.03 -15.79 1.22
N MET A 28 -21.13 -14.98 0.65
CA MET A 28 -19.79 -15.36 0.21
C MET A 28 -18.72 -14.29 0.56
N SER A 29 -18.59 -13.92 1.84
CA SER A 29 -17.39 -13.19 2.26
C SER A 29 -16.23 -14.16 2.47
N TYR A 30 -15.20 -14.03 1.65
CA TYR A 30 -13.94 -14.77 1.86
C TYR A 30 -13.01 -13.97 2.77
N LYS A 31 -12.30 -14.65 3.67
CA LYS A 31 -11.17 -14.06 4.37
C LYS A 31 -9.97 -13.95 3.42
N LEU A 32 -9.39 -12.77 3.31
CA LEU A 32 -8.35 -12.47 2.32
C LEU A 32 -6.97 -12.43 3.00
N PHE A 33 -6.18 -13.46 2.82
CA PHE A 33 -4.76 -13.50 3.19
C PHE A 33 -3.85 -13.31 1.96
N ILE A 34 -4.30 -12.50 1.01
CA ILE A 34 -3.58 -12.09 -0.20
C ILE A 34 -2.80 -10.79 0.05
N PRO A 35 -1.75 -10.49 -0.74
CA PRO A 35 -0.95 -9.27 -0.57
C PRO A 35 -1.65 -7.95 -0.96
N GLY A 36 -2.96 -7.93 -1.01
CA GLY A 36 -3.81 -6.77 -1.28
C GLY A 36 -4.63 -6.89 -2.57
N PRO A 37 -5.85 -6.30 -2.56
CA PRO A 37 -6.46 -5.66 -1.39
C PRO A 37 -6.72 -6.64 -0.26
N ILE A 38 -6.51 -6.19 0.99
CA ILE A 38 -6.73 -7.01 2.18
C ILE A 38 -8.16 -6.85 2.72
N ALA A 39 -8.54 -7.67 3.69
CA ALA A 39 -9.80 -7.53 4.40
C ALA A 39 -9.85 -6.17 5.14
N VAL A 40 -11.03 -5.57 5.18
CA VAL A 40 -11.29 -4.28 5.83
C VAL A 40 -12.24 -4.51 6.99
N SER A 41 -11.94 -3.94 8.16
CA SER A 41 -12.75 -4.07 9.36
C SER A 41 -14.11 -3.39 9.19
N GLU A 42 -15.13 -3.92 9.89
CA GLU A 42 -16.47 -3.33 9.88
C GLU A 42 -16.46 -1.87 10.42
N LYS A 43 -15.63 -1.58 11.43
CA LYS A 43 -15.44 -0.21 11.95
C LYS A 43 -14.98 0.73 10.85
N THR A 44 -14.00 0.33 10.05
CA THR A 44 -13.50 1.11 8.90
C THR A 44 -14.59 1.33 7.85
N LEU A 45 -15.36 0.27 7.50
CA LEU A 45 -16.47 0.40 6.55
C LEU A 45 -17.57 1.31 7.05
N ARG A 46 -17.91 1.26 8.34
CA ARG A 46 -18.88 2.18 8.95
C ARG A 46 -18.39 3.63 8.94
N ALA A 47 -17.09 3.87 9.13
CA ALA A 47 -16.52 5.21 9.04
C ALA A 47 -16.72 5.83 7.64
N MET A 48 -16.74 5.02 6.58
CA MET A 48 -17.02 5.49 5.22
C MET A 48 -18.49 5.92 5.00
N ALA A 49 -19.41 5.46 5.83
CA ALA A 49 -20.84 5.76 5.71
C ALA A 49 -21.25 7.09 6.38
N GLN A 50 -20.29 7.96 6.67
CA GLN A 50 -20.57 9.32 7.18
C GLN A 50 -21.22 10.20 6.12
N PRO A 51 -22.05 11.19 6.54
CA PRO A 51 -22.61 12.18 5.61
C PRO A 51 -21.53 12.87 4.79
N MET A 52 -21.84 13.15 3.52
CA MET A 52 -20.93 13.87 2.64
C MET A 52 -20.79 15.32 3.06
N ILE A 53 -19.56 15.84 3.01
CA ILE A 53 -19.25 17.26 3.25
C ILE A 53 -18.67 17.89 1.99
N GLY A 54 -18.75 19.22 1.88
CA GLY A 54 -18.15 19.94 0.75
C GLY A 54 -16.62 19.93 0.86
N HIS A 55 -15.92 19.48 -0.19
CA HIS A 55 -14.45 19.39 -0.20
C HIS A 55 -13.71 20.75 -0.16
N ARG A 56 -14.45 21.86 -0.20
CA ARG A 56 -13.95 23.24 -0.03
C ARG A 56 -14.52 23.91 1.25
N SER A 57 -15.22 23.14 2.08
CA SER A 57 -15.80 23.64 3.33
C SER A 57 -14.78 23.61 4.48
N THR A 58 -15.09 24.37 5.53
CA THR A 58 -14.35 24.36 6.80
C THR A 58 -14.34 22.97 7.45
N ASP A 59 -15.42 22.18 7.27
CA ASP A 59 -15.50 20.82 7.79
C ASP A 59 -14.47 19.89 7.11
N PHE A 60 -14.26 20.05 5.80
CA PHE A 60 -13.24 19.28 5.09
C PHE A 60 -11.84 19.71 5.51
N VAL A 61 -11.60 21.02 5.65
CA VAL A 61 -10.30 21.55 6.14
C VAL A 61 -9.99 20.95 7.53
N ALA A 62 -11.00 20.93 8.43
CA ALA A 62 -10.84 20.33 9.76
C ALA A 62 -10.52 18.81 9.66
N LEU A 63 -11.24 18.07 8.81
CA LEU A 63 -11.01 16.65 8.58
C LEU A 63 -9.60 16.39 8.02
N TYR A 64 -9.20 17.12 6.98
CA TYR A 64 -7.89 16.97 6.35
C TYR A 64 -6.75 17.30 7.33
N ASN A 65 -6.85 18.39 8.07
CA ASN A 65 -5.84 18.79 9.04
C ASN A 65 -5.77 17.80 10.23
N SER A 66 -6.88 17.18 10.60
CA SER A 66 -6.92 16.23 11.73
C SER A 66 -6.12 14.95 11.49
N ILE A 67 -5.91 14.55 10.23
CA ILE A 67 -5.15 13.34 9.90
C ILE A 67 -3.64 13.59 9.74
N GLN A 68 -3.22 14.84 9.55
CA GLN A 68 -1.82 15.17 9.24
C GLN A 68 -0.83 14.78 10.36
N PRO A 69 -1.07 15.12 11.65
CA PRO A 69 -0.12 14.77 12.71
C PRO A 69 0.12 13.26 12.83
N ASP A 70 -0.94 12.44 12.71
CA ASP A 70 -0.82 10.99 12.85
C ASP A 70 -0.15 10.36 11.60
N LEU A 71 -0.39 10.88 10.40
CA LEU A 71 0.30 10.49 9.17
C LEU A 71 1.79 10.83 9.21
N GLN A 72 2.12 12.04 9.66
CA GLN A 72 3.52 12.49 9.83
C GLN A 72 4.24 11.62 10.86
N ALA A 73 3.59 11.33 11.99
CA ALA A 73 4.15 10.46 13.02
C ALA A 73 4.40 9.04 12.48
N LEU A 74 3.44 8.47 11.74
CA LEU A 74 3.54 7.12 11.16
C LEU A 74 4.63 7.03 10.08
N ALA A 75 4.88 8.13 9.33
CA ALA A 75 5.94 8.23 8.33
C ALA A 75 7.29 8.72 8.90
N TYR A 76 7.35 9.04 10.20
CA TYR A 76 8.52 9.63 10.85
C TYR A 76 9.05 10.85 10.07
N THR A 77 8.16 11.82 9.78
CA THR A 77 8.50 12.99 8.97
C THR A 77 7.84 14.26 9.50
N LYS A 78 8.48 15.40 9.23
CA LYS A 78 7.91 16.75 9.42
C LYS A 78 7.28 17.26 8.12
N ASP A 79 7.59 16.64 6.98
CA ASP A 79 7.00 17.01 5.71
C ASP A 79 5.49 16.68 5.67
N PRO A 80 4.67 17.42 4.92
CA PRO A 80 3.29 17.06 4.67
C PRO A 80 3.12 15.66 4.10
N VAL A 81 1.99 15.01 4.45
CA VAL A 81 1.57 13.76 3.81
C VAL A 81 0.31 14.03 2.99
N TYR A 82 0.50 14.18 1.70
CA TYR A 82 -0.60 14.46 0.77
C TYR A 82 -1.46 13.23 0.55
N THR A 83 -2.76 13.46 0.36
CA THR A 83 -3.72 12.42 -0.03
C THR A 83 -4.09 12.59 -1.51
N SER A 84 -4.10 11.49 -2.26
CA SER A 84 -4.48 11.48 -3.67
C SER A 84 -5.56 10.44 -3.94
N THR A 85 -6.61 10.82 -4.68
CA THR A 85 -7.67 9.91 -5.12
C THR A 85 -7.17 9.08 -6.30
N SER A 86 -6.35 8.10 -5.99
CA SER A 86 -5.77 7.18 -6.98
C SER A 86 -5.26 5.91 -6.31
N SER A 87 -4.92 4.91 -7.11
CA SER A 87 -3.98 3.89 -6.64
C SER A 87 -2.57 4.49 -6.55
N ALA A 88 -1.67 3.81 -5.82
CA ALA A 88 -0.28 4.25 -5.71
C ALA A 88 0.40 4.48 -7.08
N TRP A 89 0.01 3.75 -8.13
CA TRP A 89 0.54 3.95 -9.49
C TRP A 89 0.31 5.35 -10.04
N GLY A 90 -0.77 6.03 -9.65
CA GLY A 90 -0.98 7.43 -10.06
C GLY A 90 0.10 8.36 -9.53
N VAL A 91 0.36 8.30 -8.21
CA VAL A 91 1.41 9.13 -7.59
C VAL A 91 2.83 8.65 -7.93
N MET A 92 3.00 7.38 -8.27
CA MET A 92 4.26 6.83 -8.81
C MET A 92 4.59 7.46 -10.18
N GLU A 93 3.64 7.45 -11.11
CA GLU A 93 3.77 8.11 -12.41
C GLU A 93 3.99 9.61 -12.23
N GLY A 94 3.18 10.25 -11.37
CA GLY A 94 3.33 11.66 -11.03
C GLY A 94 4.71 11.99 -10.49
N SER A 95 5.29 11.16 -9.62
CA SER A 95 6.62 11.38 -9.07
C SER A 95 7.70 11.42 -10.14
N LEU A 96 7.66 10.50 -11.10
CA LEU A 96 8.60 10.52 -12.24
C LEU A 96 8.50 11.83 -13.05
N ARG A 97 7.28 12.31 -13.31
CA ARG A 97 7.05 13.57 -14.04
C ARG A 97 7.57 14.78 -13.27
N ASN A 98 7.40 14.79 -11.95
CA ASN A 98 7.78 15.91 -11.10
C ASN A 98 9.31 16.01 -10.89
N VAL A 99 10.02 14.88 -10.74
CA VAL A 99 11.40 14.95 -10.26
C VAL A 99 12.46 14.45 -11.24
N CYS A 100 12.10 13.62 -12.24
CA CYS A 100 13.05 13.15 -13.24
C CYS A 100 13.09 14.11 -14.43
N GLN A 101 14.19 14.81 -14.61
CA GLN A 101 14.42 15.74 -15.73
C GLN A 101 15.49 15.25 -16.71
N LYS A 102 16.44 14.43 -16.25
CA LYS A 102 17.48 13.82 -17.07
C LYS A 102 17.20 12.36 -17.30
N LYS A 103 17.51 11.53 -16.31
CA LYS A 103 17.43 10.09 -16.43
C LYS A 103 17.16 9.45 -15.07
N VAL A 104 16.27 8.46 -15.02
CA VAL A 104 15.97 7.71 -13.81
C VAL A 104 16.69 6.36 -13.81
N LEU A 105 17.25 6.00 -12.65
CA LEU A 105 17.72 4.65 -12.35
C LEU A 105 16.60 3.85 -11.71
N ASN A 106 16.13 2.78 -12.37
CA ASN A 106 15.09 1.91 -11.81
C ASN A 106 15.72 0.65 -11.26
N CYS A 107 15.67 0.44 -9.95
CA CYS A 107 16.13 -0.79 -9.31
C CYS A 107 15.04 -1.85 -9.41
N MET A 108 15.32 -2.96 -10.09
CA MET A 108 14.35 -3.96 -10.51
C MET A 108 14.69 -5.33 -9.92
N ASN A 109 13.86 -5.84 -9.01
CA ASN A 109 14.01 -7.14 -8.36
C ASN A 109 12.70 -7.93 -8.22
N GLY A 110 11.68 -7.53 -8.97
CA GLY A 110 10.39 -8.19 -9.04
C GLY A 110 9.41 -7.52 -9.99
N ALA A 111 8.17 -8.00 -10.05
CA ALA A 111 7.21 -7.59 -11.05
C ALA A 111 6.77 -6.12 -10.93
N PHE A 112 6.69 -5.60 -9.71
CA PHE A 112 6.29 -4.21 -9.51
C PHE A 112 7.44 -3.25 -9.80
N SER A 113 8.66 -3.60 -9.43
CA SER A 113 9.85 -2.84 -9.79
C SER A 113 10.18 -2.91 -11.28
N ASP A 114 9.94 -4.04 -11.95
CA ASP A 114 10.01 -4.13 -13.41
C ASP A 114 9.05 -3.15 -14.09
N LYS A 115 7.83 -3.01 -13.53
CA LYS A 115 6.83 -2.08 -14.06
C LYS A 115 7.22 -0.61 -13.90
N TRP A 116 7.99 -0.23 -12.88
CA TRP A 116 8.49 1.13 -12.74
C TRP A 116 9.28 1.60 -13.95
N ASN A 117 10.12 0.72 -14.52
CA ASN A 117 10.88 1.04 -15.73
C ASN A 117 9.96 1.22 -16.96
N ASP A 118 8.95 0.37 -17.13
CA ASP A 118 7.94 0.53 -18.20
C ASP A 118 7.18 1.85 -18.05
N VAL A 119 6.77 2.19 -16.84
CA VAL A 119 6.08 3.48 -16.55
C VAL A 119 6.99 4.68 -16.83
N ALA A 120 8.26 4.64 -16.44
CA ALA A 120 9.22 5.71 -16.72
C ALA A 120 9.35 5.96 -18.24
N LEU A 121 9.49 4.90 -19.02
CA LEU A 121 9.56 4.99 -20.48
C LEU A 121 8.27 5.54 -21.09
N ARG A 122 7.09 5.09 -20.62
CA ARG A 122 5.79 5.62 -21.06
C ARG A 122 5.57 7.08 -20.70
N CYS A 123 6.17 7.55 -19.60
CA CYS A 123 6.21 8.97 -19.25
C CYS A 123 7.19 9.79 -20.12
N GLY A 124 7.83 9.18 -21.10
CA GLY A 124 8.83 9.85 -21.96
C GLY A 124 10.15 10.11 -21.24
N LYS A 125 10.41 9.47 -20.10
CA LYS A 125 11.67 9.65 -19.36
C LYS A 125 12.75 8.71 -19.88
N GLN A 126 13.98 9.18 -19.93
CA GLN A 126 15.13 8.29 -20.09
C GLN A 126 15.26 7.43 -18.83
N ALA A 127 15.47 6.12 -18.99
CA ALA A 127 15.50 5.19 -17.90
C ALA A 127 16.60 4.14 -18.09
N THR A 128 17.24 3.75 -16.99
CA THR A 128 18.12 2.57 -16.93
C THR A 128 17.50 1.54 -16.00
N ALA A 129 17.42 0.30 -16.45
CA ALA A 129 16.98 -0.83 -15.67
C ALA A 129 18.18 -1.48 -14.95
N LEU A 130 18.35 -1.23 -13.66
CA LEU A 130 19.31 -1.94 -12.81
C LEU A 130 18.64 -3.21 -12.29
N LYS A 131 18.93 -4.33 -12.95
CA LYS A 131 18.23 -5.61 -12.75
C LYS A 131 18.93 -6.50 -11.74
N PHE A 132 18.12 -7.04 -10.83
CA PHE A 132 18.47 -8.13 -9.93
C PHE A 132 17.52 -9.30 -10.18
N GLU A 133 17.95 -10.51 -9.89
CA GLU A 133 17.05 -11.66 -9.97
C GLU A 133 15.89 -11.49 -8.98
N TRP A 134 14.68 -11.91 -9.39
CA TRP A 134 13.51 -11.84 -8.51
C TRP A 134 13.76 -12.65 -7.25
N GLY A 135 13.53 -12.00 -6.09
CA GLY A 135 13.84 -12.57 -4.79
C GLY A 135 15.20 -12.19 -4.22
N GLN A 136 16.09 -11.55 -5.03
CA GLN A 136 17.29 -10.92 -4.53
C GLN A 136 16.99 -9.47 -4.09
N PRO A 137 17.60 -8.97 -3.01
CA PRO A 137 17.49 -7.56 -2.64
C PRO A 137 18.25 -6.69 -3.64
N VAL A 138 17.93 -5.41 -3.67
CA VAL A 138 18.74 -4.40 -4.35
C VAL A 138 20.10 -4.30 -3.66
N ASP A 139 21.18 -4.43 -4.41
CA ASP A 139 22.54 -4.30 -3.91
C ASP A 139 22.95 -2.81 -3.85
N PRO A 140 23.27 -2.27 -2.65
CA PRO A 140 23.70 -0.88 -2.49
C PRO A 140 24.96 -0.53 -3.32
N GLU A 141 25.92 -1.46 -3.45
CA GLU A 141 27.13 -1.19 -4.21
C GLU A 141 26.88 -1.14 -5.71
N ALA A 142 25.96 -1.96 -6.23
CA ALA A 142 25.52 -1.84 -7.61
C ALA A 142 24.83 -0.49 -7.87
N VAL A 143 24.04 0.01 -6.92
CA VAL A 143 23.44 1.35 -6.97
C VAL A 143 24.53 2.42 -6.98
N ARG A 144 25.51 2.35 -6.09
CA ARG A 144 26.67 3.26 -6.02
C ARG A 144 27.40 3.34 -7.36
N LYS A 145 27.71 2.19 -7.93
CA LYS A 145 28.43 2.11 -9.21
C LYS A 145 27.69 2.80 -10.36
N GLU A 146 26.39 2.60 -10.44
CA GLU A 146 25.55 3.25 -11.46
C GLU A 146 25.47 4.76 -11.23
N LEU A 147 25.21 5.21 -10.00
CA LEU A 147 25.08 6.63 -9.69
C LEU A 147 26.40 7.39 -9.87
N ALA A 148 27.56 6.75 -9.64
CA ALA A 148 28.87 7.35 -9.85
C ALA A 148 29.14 7.76 -11.32
N THR A 149 28.36 7.25 -12.27
CA THR A 149 28.42 7.71 -13.68
C THR A 149 27.96 9.15 -13.88
N GLY A 150 27.23 9.74 -12.90
CA GLY A 150 26.66 11.09 -12.99
C GLY A 150 25.50 11.23 -13.98
N ALA A 151 25.01 10.12 -14.53
CA ALA A 151 23.99 10.13 -15.58
C ALA A 151 22.57 10.37 -15.06
N TYR A 152 22.31 10.17 -13.75
CA TYR A 152 20.99 10.11 -13.18
C TYR A 152 20.66 11.33 -12.32
N ASP A 153 19.39 11.72 -12.30
CA ASP A 153 18.85 12.75 -11.41
C ASP A 153 17.66 12.25 -10.58
N ALA A 154 17.23 11.00 -10.80
CA ALA A 154 16.24 10.33 -10.00
C ALA A 154 16.55 8.82 -9.89
N ILE A 155 16.09 8.20 -8.80
CA ILE A 155 16.13 6.74 -8.60
C ILE A 155 14.78 6.26 -8.08
N THR A 156 14.31 5.10 -8.56
CA THR A 156 13.12 4.42 -8.01
C THR A 156 13.52 3.16 -7.27
N LEU A 157 12.96 3.00 -6.09
CA LEU A 157 13.20 1.87 -5.18
C LEU A 157 11.87 1.33 -4.69
N ILE A 158 11.67 0.01 -4.71
CA ILE A 158 10.64 -0.65 -3.93
C ILE A 158 11.28 -1.21 -2.67
N HIS A 159 10.85 -0.71 -1.50
CA HIS A 159 11.35 -1.21 -0.22
C HIS A 159 10.99 -2.68 -0.02
N ASN A 160 9.73 -3.02 -0.26
CA ASN A 160 9.19 -4.37 -0.10
C ASN A 160 8.52 -4.82 -1.40
N GLU A 161 9.23 -5.58 -2.21
CA GLU A 161 8.72 -6.10 -3.49
C GLU A 161 7.70 -7.22 -3.27
N THR A 162 6.44 -6.86 -3.36
CA THR A 162 5.30 -7.71 -3.02
C THR A 162 5.22 -8.98 -3.89
N SER A 163 5.66 -8.92 -5.13
CA SER A 163 5.52 -10.04 -6.08
C SER A 163 6.31 -11.28 -5.67
N CYS A 164 7.45 -11.07 -5.02
CA CYS A 164 8.35 -12.13 -4.58
C CYS A 164 8.59 -12.14 -3.06
N GLY A 165 7.99 -11.20 -2.29
CA GLY A 165 8.15 -11.11 -0.84
C GLY A 165 9.57 -10.73 -0.41
N CYS A 166 10.32 -10.03 -1.26
CA CYS A 166 11.68 -9.59 -1.00
C CYS A 166 11.71 -8.16 -0.47
N MET A 167 12.40 -7.93 0.62
CA MET A 167 12.59 -6.61 1.21
C MET A 167 14.05 -6.21 1.07
N SER A 168 14.32 -5.06 0.44
CA SER A 168 15.66 -4.52 0.28
C SER A 168 16.12 -3.78 1.54
N ASP A 169 17.42 -3.73 1.78
CA ASP A 169 18.02 -2.95 2.87
C ASP A 169 17.95 -1.45 2.54
N LEU A 170 16.80 -0.84 2.81
CA LEU A 170 16.55 0.57 2.52
C LEU A 170 17.55 1.49 3.23
N PRO A 171 17.90 1.30 4.53
CA PRO A 171 18.94 2.08 5.19
C PRO A 171 20.28 2.07 4.45
N ALA A 172 20.77 0.91 4.05
CA ALA A 172 22.02 0.80 3.32
C ALA A 172 21.99 1.50 1.96
N ILE A 173 20.89 1.36 1.21
CA ILE A 173 20.71 2.04 -0.08
C ILE A 173 20.63 3.56 0.12
N MET A 174 19.88 4.04 1.12
CA MET A 174 19.77 5.46 1.40
C MET A 174 21.08 6.07 1.91
N ALA A 175 21.93 5.28 2.60
CA ALA A 175 23.29 5.70 2.96
C ALA A 175 24.14 5.96 1.71
N VAL A 176 24.04 5.12 0.69
CA VAL A 176 24.70 5.36 -0.61
C VAL A 176 24.20 6.65 -1.25
N LEU A 177 22.90 6.92 -1.22
CA LEU A 177 22.31 8.11 -1.87
C LEU A 177 22.76 9.44 -1.25
N ARG A 178 23.25 9.44 0.00
CA ARG A 178 23.82 10.64 0.63
C ARG A 178 25.03 11.20 -0.12
N ASP A 179 25.76 10.33 -0.82
CA ASP A 179 26.93 10.73 -1.63
C ASP A 179 26.52 11.32 -2.99
N PHE A 180 25.22 11.27 -3.34
CA PHE A 180 24.69 11.71 -4.63
C PHE A 180 23.54 12.73 -4.41
N PRO A 181 23.82 13.94 -3.89
CA PRO A 181 22.81 14.91 -3.48
C PRO A 181 21.91 15.41 -4.62
N ASP A 182 22.33 15.28 -5.88
CA ASP A 182 21.54 15.70 -7.04
C ASP A 182 20.52 14.65 -7.49
N VAL A 183 20.55 13.44 -6.92
CA VAL A 183 19.63 12.36 -7.25
C VAL A 183 18.45 12.34 -6.28
N ILE A 184 17.23 12.50 -6.80
CA ILE A 184 16.00 12.44 -6.01
C ILE A 184 15.55 10.99 -5.85
N SER A 185 15.35 10.56 -4.62
CA SER A 185 14.86 9.21 -4.29
C SER A 185 13.32 9.16 -4.32
N ILE A 186 12.78 8.18 -5.06
CA ILE A 186 11.36 7.82 -5.08
C ILE A 186 11.24 6.42 -4.49
N VAL A 187 10.67 6.31 -3.29
CA VAL A 187 10.60 5.06 -2.53
C VAL A 187 9.16 4.59 -2.42
N ASP A 188 8.87 3.46 -3.06
CA ASP A 188 7.62 2.73 -2.93
C ASP A 188 7.64 1.93 -1.63
N THR A 189 6.78 2.32 -0.70
CA THR A 189 6.57 1.63 0.58
C THR A 189 5.18 1.00 0.69
N VAL A 190 4.50 0.79 -0.42
CA VAL A 190 3.10 0.33 -0.49
C VAL A 190 2.87 -0.92 0.36
N SER A 191 3.78 -1.86 0.38
CA SER A 191 3.63 -3.12 1.13
C SER A 191 4.38 -3.15 2.46
N SER A 192 5.10 -2.10 2.83
CA SER A 192 5.84 -2.01 4.09
C SER A 192 5.33 -0.92 5.03
N PHE A 193 4.73 0.15 4.49
CA PHE A 193 4.20 1.26 5.29
C PHE A 193 3.16 0.76 6.31
N SER A 194 3.27 1.21 7.55
CA SER A 194 2.41 0.79 8.67
C SER A 194 2.61 -0.67 9.15
N ALA A 195 3.40 -1.49 8.44
CA ALA A 195 3.77 -2.83 8.91
C ALA A 195 5.13 -2.86 9.62
N MET A 196 5.95 -1.84 9.41
CA MET A 196 7.26 -1.64 10.04
C MET A 196 7.61 -0.15 10.03
N PRO A 197 8.60 0.29 10.85
CA PRO A 197 9.02 1.68 10.87
C PRO A 197 9.74 2.04 9.56
N ILE A 198 9.35 3.16 8.95
CA ILE A 198 10.02 3.75 7.79
C ILE A 198 10.32 5.19 8.14
N LYS A 199 11.50 5.43 8.66
CA LYS A 199 11.91 6.73 9.20
C LYS A 199 12.33 7.67 8.06
N LYS A 200 11.33 8.26 7.37
CA LYS A 200 11.53 9.05 6.15
C LYS A 200 12.62 10.11 6.29
N ASP A 201 12.55 10.95 7.34
CA ASP A 201 13.48 12.06 7.51
C ASP A 201 14.89 11.58 7.90
N GLU A 202 14.99 10.58 8.79
CA GLU A 202 16.27 10.00 9.21
C GLU A 202 17.01 9.34 8.03
N LEU A 203 16.24 8.64 7.17
CA LEU A 203 16.77 8.00 5.97
C LEU A 203 17.08 9.00 4.84
N GLY A 204 16.47 10.19 4.86
CA GLY A 204 16.61 11.17 3.80
C GLY A 204 15.84 10.83 2.53
N ILE A 205 14.68 10.17 2.65
CA ILE A 205 13.83 9.83 1.52
C ILE A 205 13.16 11.10 0.98
N ASP A 206 13.29 11.35 -0.33
CA ASP A 206 12.69 12.53 -0.95
C ASP A 206 11.20 12.36 -1.22
N VAL A 207 10.81 11.26 -1.84
CA VAL A 207 9.42 10.94 -2.13
C VAL A 207 9.11 9.57 -1.56
N LEU A 208 8.27 9.53 -0.52
CA LEU A 208 7.74 8.30 0.07
C LEU A 208 6.32 8.10 -0.43
N ILE A 209 6.01 6.91 -0.95
CA ILE A 209 4.71 6.59 -1.54
C ILE A 209 4.12 5.35 -0.88
N THR A 210 2.81 5.39 -0.57
CA THR A 210 2.05 4.23 -0.13
C THR A 210 0.62 4.22 -0.66
N GLY A 211 -0.12 3.14 -0.43
CA GLY A 211 -1.51 2.96 -0.85
C GLY A 211 -2.38 2.39 0.26
N SER A 212 -3.66 2.73 0.21
CA SER A 212 -4.65 2.43 1.25
C SER A 212 -4.91 0.93 1.46
N GLN A 213 -4.86 0.11 0.39
CA GLN A 213 -5.36 -1.28 0.37
C GLN A 213 -4.36 -2.34 0.89
N LYS A 214 -3.31 -1.90 1.55
CA LYS A 214 -2.25 -2.74 2.13
C LYS A 214 -2.31 -2.68 3.66
N ALA A 215 -1.18 -2.58 4.35
CA ALA A 215 -1.16 -2.61 5.81
C ALA A 215 -1.92 -1.48 6.51
N LEU A 216 -2.33 -0.43 5.80
CA LEU A 216 -3.30 0.55 6.32
C LEU A 216 -4.72 0.00 6.47
N ALA A 217 -5.02 -1.16 5.89
CA ALA A 217 -6.30 -1.86 6.02
C ALA A 217 -7.53 -1.01 5.63
N LEU A 218 -7.42 -0.27 4.54
CA LEU A 218 -8.50 0.52 3.95
C LEU A 218 -8.89 -0.05 2.58
N PRO A 219 -10.07 0.24 2.06
CA PRO A 219 -10.41 -0.05 0.67
C PRO A 219 -9.44 0.64 -0.30
N PRO A 220 -9.23 0.09 -1.52
CA PRO A 220 -8.43 0.74 -2.56
C PRO A 220 -9.07 2.04 -3.02
N GLY A 221 -8.27 2.99 -3.50
CA GLY A 221 -8.73 4.26 -4.08
C GLY A 221 -8.10 5.50 -3.46
N LEU A 222 -7.27 5.33 -2.42
CA LEU A 222 -6.50 6.40 -1.81
C LEU A 222 -5.02 6.04 -1.83
N SER A 223 -4.18 6.96 -2.28
CA SER A 223 -2.74 6.91 -2.10
C SER A 223 -2.27 8.08 -1.23
N LEU A 224 -1.16 7.85 -0.55
CA LEU A 224 -0.49 8.83 0.30
C LEU A 224 0.93 9.03 -0.23
N LEU A 225 1.37 10.27 -0.23
CA LEU A 225 2.76 10.60 -0.58
C LEU A 225 3.28 11.71 0.33
N SER A 226 4.54 11.59 0.73
CA SER A 226 5.25 12.66 1.42
C SER A 226 6.45 13.07 0.59
N VAL A 227 6.59 14.38 0.35
CA VAL A 227 7.56 14.95 -0.59
C VAL A 227 8.47 15.90 0.17
N SER A 228 9.79 15.70 0.07
CA SER A 228 10.79 16.57 0.69
C SER A 228 10.82 17.94 0.01
N LYS A 229 11.31 18.95 0.76
CA LYS A 229 11.53 20.27 0.18
C LYS A 229 12.43 20.19 -1.07
N ARG A 230 13.46 19.37 -1.06
CA ARG A 230 14.37 19.17 -2.20
C ARG A 230 13.64 18.65 -3.44
N ALA A 231 12.71 17.72 -3.26
CA ALA A 231 11.88 17.19 -4.35
C ALA A 231 10.86 18.24 -4.84
N LEU A 232 10.28 19.06 -3.95
CA LEU A 232 9.43 20.20 -4.35
C LEU A 232 10.21 21.23 -5.15
N ASP A 233 11.43 21.60 -4.71
CA ASP A 233 12.30 22.54 -5.43
C ASP A 233 12.69 22.00 -6.83
N ARG A 234 12.83 20.66 -6.97
CA ARG A 234 13.04 20.00 -8.26
C ARG A 234 11.77 20.07 -9.12
N ALA A 235 10.62 19.75 -8.54
CA ALA A 235 9.33 19.79 -9.22
C ALA A 235 9.00 21.19 -9.75
N ALA A 236 9.31 22.25 -9.01
CA ALA A 236 9.08 23.62 -9.44
C ALA A 236 9.80 23.99 -10.75
N LYS A 237 10.89 23.28 -11.10
CA LYS A 237 11.65 23.47 -12.34
C LYS A 237 11.20 22.57 -13.48
N ALA A 238 10.40 21.53 -13.21
CA ALA A 238 9.91 20.60 -14.22
C ALA A 238 8.74 21.24 -15.02
N THR A 239 8.70 21.01 -16.32
CA THR A 239 7.70 21.59 -17.22
C THR A 239 6.61 20.61 -17.63
N ASP A 240 6.82 19.30 -17.44
CA ASP A 240 5.94 18.23 -17.85
C ASP A 240 5.25 17.48 -16.69
N ARG A 241 5.05 18.16 -15.55
CA ARG A 241 4.43 17.60 -14.33
C ARG A 241 3.01 17.09 -14.55
N GLY A 242 2.32 17.62 -15.57
CA GLY A 242 0.87 17.48 -15.70
C GLY A 242 0.14 18.32 -14.66
N TYR A 243 -1.13 17.99 -14.39
CA TYR A 243 -1.95 18.71 -13.42
C TYR A 243 -2.34 17.82 -12.22
N TYR A 244 -2.83 16.62 -12.48
CA TYR A 244 -3.51 15.81 -11.45
C TYR A 244 -2.57 15.33 -10.33
N PHE A 245 -1.30 15.11 -10.65
CA PHE A 245 -0.27 14.65 -9.71
C PHE A 245 0.89 15.66 -9.57
N ASP A 246 0.61 16.94 -9.83
CA ASP A 246 1.61 18.00 -9.68
C ASP A 246 1.90 18.26 -8.20
N PHE A 247 3.15 18.06 -7.77
CA PHE A 247 3.59 18.27 -6.40
C PHE A 247 3.41 19.71 -5.93
N ILE A 248 3.53 20.68 -6.83
CA ILE A 248 3.32 22.10 -6.52
C ILE A 248 1.84 22.36 -6.23
N GLU A 249 0.93 21.74 -6.99
CA GLU A 249 -0.50 21.82 -6.72
C GLU A 249 -0.87 21.10 -5.41
N PHE A 250 -0.24 19.96 -5.10
CA PHE A 250 -0.43 19.29 -3.79
C PHE A 250 0.00 20.21 -2.66
N GLN A 251 1.20 20.81 -2.72
CA GLN A 251 1.71 21.70 -1.68
C GLN A 251 0.80 22.92 -1.49
N LYS A 252 0.47 23.63 -2.57
CA LYS A 252 -0.41 24.80 -2.54
C LYS A 252 -1.78 24.53 -1.92
N ASN A 253 -2.38 23.40 -2.25
CA ASN A 253 -3.69 23.03 -1.69
C ASN A 253 -3.56 22.57 -0.25
N HIS A 254 -2.50 21.82 0.11
CA HIS A 254 -2.23 21.40 1.48
C HIS A 254 -2.13 22.60 2.45
N GLU A 255 -1.47 23.69 2.06
CA GLU A 255 -1.35 24.93 2.86
C GLU A 255 -2.71 25.52 3.24
N ASN A 256 -3.74 25.21 2.48
CA ASN A 256 -5.14 25.62 2.73
C ASN A 256 -5.98 24.46 3.35
N GLY A 257 -5.39 23.36 3.77
CA GLY A 257 -6.09 22.19 4.30
C GLY A 257 -6.96 21.48 3.25
N MET A 258 -6.54 21.48 2.00
CA MET A 258 -7.32 20.99 0.85
C MET A 258 -6.51 20.03 -0.03
N THR A 259 -7.17 19.47 -1.01
CA THR A 259 -6.59 18.66 -2.08
C THR A 259 -6.75 19.36 -3.44
N PRO A 260 -5.86 19.09 -4.43
CA PRO A 260 -5.95 19.73 -5.76
C PRO A 260 -7.30 19.53 -6.45
N SER A 261 -7.84 18.32 -6.38
CA SER A 261 -9.12 17.92 -6.97
C SER A 261 -10.06 17.39 -5.88
N THR A 262 -11.33 17.15 -6.22
CA THR A 262 -12.30 16.55 -5.31
C THR A 262 -11.79 15.20 -4.79
N PRO A 263 -11.60 15.05 -3.47
CA PRO A 263 -11.06 13.82 -2.90
C PRO A 263 -12.14 12.78 -2.69
N VAL A 264 -11.72 11.55 -2.47
CA VAL A 264 -12.60 10.45 -2.01
C VAL A 264 -12.88 10.59 -0.51
N ILE A 265 -13.76 11.53 -0.14
CA ILE A 265 -14.06 11.90 1.25
C ILE A 265 -14.36 10.67 2.13
N PRO A 266 -15.15 9.67 1.70
CA PRO A 266 -15.39 8.47 2.50
C PRO A 266 -14.10 7.73 2.91
N LEU A 267 -13.10 7.65 2.03
CA LEU A 267 -11.82 7.03 2.38
C LEU A 267 -10.99 7.90 3.34
N ILE A 268 -11.16 9.22 3.34
CA ILE A 268 -10.49 10.11 4.31
C ILE A 268 -11.11 9.93 5.69
N TYR A 269 -12.44 9.77 5.81
CA TYR A 269 -13.09 9.38 7.07
C TYR A 269 -12.58 8.02 7.58
N ALA A 270 -12.49 7.04 6.68
CA ALA A 270 -11.94 5.73 7.01
C ALA A 270 -10.47 5.81 7.45
N LEU A 271 -9.66 6.63 6.76
CA LEU A 271 -8.26 6.87 7.13
C LEU A 271 -8.14 7.48 8.53
N LYS A 272 -8.95 8.50 8.85
CA LYS A 272 -8.99 9.08 10.19
C LYS A 272 -9.28 8.02 11.25
N SER A 273 -10.37 7.25 11.07
CA SER A 273 -10.73 6.17 12.00
C SER A 273 -9.62 5.11 12.13
N LYS A 274 -8.92 4.80 11.04
CA LYS A 274 -7.82 3.84 11.05
C LYS A 274 -6.58 4.39 11.76
N LEU A 275 -6.27 5.65 11.59
CA LEU A 275 -5.15 6.31 12.31
C LEU A 275 -5.42 6.34 13.82
N GLU A 276 -6.67 6.56 14.24
CA GLU A 276 -7.07 6.45 15.65
C GLU A 276 -6.83 5.03 16.19
N ASP A 277 -7.16 3.97 15.41
CA ASP A 277 -6.90 2.59 15.81
C ASP A 277 -5.40 2.30 15.91
N ILE A 278 -4.61 2.73 14.92
CA ILE A 278 -3.15 2.55 14.89
C ILE A 278 -2.49 3.26 16.06
N LYS A 279 -2.96 4.46 16.39
CA LYS A 279 -2.48 5.24 17.54
C LYS A 279 -2.83 4.58 18.87
N ALA A 280 -4.04 4.05 19.00
CA ALA A 280 -4.49 3.33 20.19
C ALA A 280 -3.73 2.00 20.39
N GLU A 281 -3.40 1.29 19.32
CA GLU A 281 -2.53 0.11 19.34
C GLU A 281 -1.09 0.49 19.74
N GLY A 282 -0.61 1.63 19.28
CA GLY A 282 0.78 2.07 19.36
C GLY A 282 1.63 1.53 18.20
N PHE A 283 2.49 2.39 17.62
CA PHE A 283 3.26 2.05 16.42
C PHE A 283 4.17 0.84 16.64
N GLU A 284 4.93 0.84 17.74
CA GLU A 284 5.86 -0.26 18.05
C GLU A 284 5.11 -1.59 18.29
N ALA A 285 3.97 -1.55 19.00
CA ALA A 285 3.15 -2.74 19.21
C ALA A 285 2.59 -3.28 17.87
N ARG A 286 2.18 -2.38 16.97
CA ARG A 286 1.73 -2.75 15.63
C ARG A 286 2.84 -3.40 14.81
N TYR A 287 4.04 -2.85 14.82
CA TYR A 287 5.20 -3.41 14.12
C TYR A 287 5.58 -4.78 14.69
N ALA A 288 5.64 -4.90 16.01
CA ALA A 288 5.89 -6.17 16.68
C ALA A 288 4.84 -7.23 16.37
N ARG A 289 3.55 -6.86 16.30
CA ARG A 289 2.47 -7.75 15.90
C ARG A 289 2.67 -8.24 14.45
N HIS A 290 2.95 -7.35 13.50
CA HIS A 290 3.21 -7.76 12.11
C HIS A 290 4.39 -8.74 12.02
N ALA A 291 5.50 -8.46 12.70
CA ALA A 291 6.67 -9.35 12.71
C ALA A 291 6.35 -10.72 13.33
N ARG A 292 5.65 -10.74 14.47
CA ARG A 292 5.24 -11.99 15.16
C ARG A 292 4.30 -12.83 14.31
N LEU A 293 3.27 -12.23 13.74
CA LEU A 293 2.31 -12.94 12.88
C LEU A 293 2.98 -13.47 11.60
N ASN A 294 3.89 -12.69 11.01
CA ASN A 294 4.67 -13.12 9.87
C ASN A 294 5.53 -14.34 10.19
N GLN A 295 6.20 -14.32 11.34
CA GLN A 295 7.04 -15.44 11.81
C GLN A 295 6.20 -16.69 12.07
N ALA A 296 5.03 -16.55 12.71
CA ALA A 296 4.13 -17.69 12.94
C ALA A 296 3.71 -18.39 11.63
N VAL A 297 3.44 -17.61 10.57
CA VAL A 297 3.16 -18.15 9.22
C VAL A 297 4.39 -18.87 8.66
N ARG A 298 5.60 -18.30 8.82
CA ARG A 298 6.86 -18.93 8.36
C ARG A 298 7.11 -20.25 9.03
N ASP A 299 7.05 -20.28 10.36
CA ASP A 299 7.33 -21.49 11.16
C ASP A 299 6.40 -22.63 10.77
N PHE A 300 5.10 -22.33 10.63
CA PHE A 300 4.13 -23.31 10.19
C PHE A 300 4.44 -23.85 8.77
N VAL A 301 4.66 -22.95 7.80
CA VAL A 301 4.86 -23.37 6.40
C VAL A 301 6.21 -24.11 6.24
N PHE A 302 7.24 -23.71 6.99
CA PHE A 302 8.53 -24.43 7.05
C PHE A 302 8.36 -25.83 7.63
N SER A 303 7.53 -26.00 8.68
CA SER A 303 7.23 -27.33 9.24
C SER A 303 6.56 -28.27 8.24
N LYS A 304 5.96 -27.73 7.18
CA LYS A 304 5.38 -28.51 6.06
C LYS A 304 6.40 -28.81 4.95
N GLY A 305 7.64 -28.35 5.04
CA GLY A 305 8.72 -28.60 4.08
C GLY A 305 8.87 -27.58 2.96
N PHE A 306 8.11 -26.49 2.99
CA PHE A 306 8.30 -25.38 2.05
C PHE A 306 9.46 -24.46 2.49
N LYS A 307 9.92 -23.62 1.58
CA LYS A 307 10.98 -22.64 1.81
C LYS A 307 10.52 -21.25 1.36
N LEU A 308 11.07 -20.20 1.96
CA LEU A 308 10.91 -18.85 1.41
C LEU A 308 11.51 -18.78 0.00
N PHE A 309 10.85 -17.99 -0.84
CA PHE A 309 11.35 -17.70 -2.17
C PHE A 309 12.48 -16.62 -2.16
N PRO A 310 12.34 -15.48 -1.41
CA PRO A 310 13.39 -14.48 -1.36
C PRO A 310 14.65 -15.03 -0.67
N LYS A 311 15.78 -14.37 -0.98
CA LYS A 311 17.07 -14.62 -0.34
C LYS A 311 16.93 -14.59 1.18
N GLU A 312 17.64 -15.50 1.84
CA GLU A 312 17.68 -15.57 3.31
C GLU A 312 18.09 -14.21 3.92
N GLY A 313 17.39 -13.80 4.98
CA GLY A 313 17.56 -12.49 5.63
C GLY A 313 16.77 -11.34 4.98
N TYR A 314 16.22 -11.51 3.77
CA TYR A 314 15.52 -10.45 3.03
C TYR A 314 14.04 -10.72 2.83
N GLY A 315 13.45 -11.59 3.63
CA GLY A 315 12.00 -11.85 3.60
C GLY A 315 11.20 -10.69 4.17
N SER A 316 10.08 -10.36 3.51
CA SER A 316 9.13 -9.32 3.94
C SER A 316 8.54 -9.61 5.33
N VAL A 317 8.22 -8.56 6.09
CA VAL A 317 7.53 -8.66 7.40
C VAL A 317 6.01 -8.56 7.28
N SER A 318 5.49 -8.18 6.11
CA SER A 318 4.05 -7.97 5.88
C SER A 318 3.38 -9.07 5.08
N LEU A 319 4.17 -9.91 4.41
CA LEU A 319 3.73 -11.09 3.67
C LEU A 319 4.87 -12.09 3.55
N ASN A 320 4.53 -13.33 3.30
CA ASN A 320 5.49 -14.37 2.95
C ASN A 320 5.26 -14.84 1.52
N CYS A 321 6.32 -15.02 0.74
CA CYS A 321 6.33 -15.70 -0.55
C CYS A 321 7.10 -17.01 -0.40
N PHE A 322 6.42 -18.12 -0.59
CA PHE A 322 7.01 -19.46 -0.45
C PHE A 322 7.21 -20.10 -1.82
N ALA A 323 8.36 -20.71 -2.03
CA ALA A 323 8.61 -21.55 -3.19
C ALA A 323 7.81 -22.86 -3.09
N ASN A 324 7.22 -23.32 -4.19
CA ASN A 324 6.50 -24.58 -4.28
C ASN A 324 7.47 -25.77 -4.35
N THR A 325 8.28 -25.94 -3.30
CA THR A 325 9.33 -26.98 -3.24
C THR A 325 8.79 -28.41 -3.21
N LEU A 326 7.51 -28.59 -2.85
CA LEU A 326 6.85 -29.88 -2.77
C LEU A 326 6.10 -30.26 -4.04
N ASN A 327 6.15 -29.39 -5.06
CA ASN A 327 5.48 -29.55 -6.35
C ASN A 327 3.99 -29.89 -6.21
N ILE A 328 3.27 -29.21 -5.29
CA ILE A 328 1.83 -29.38 -5.11
C ILE A 328 1.03 -28.57 -6.15
N ASP A 329 -0.21 -28.99 -6.40
CA ASP A 329 -1.14 -28.21 -7.22
C ASP A 329 -1.69 -27.02 -6.45
N LEU A 330 -1.06 -25.84 -6.63
CA LEU A 330 -1.47 -24.58 -5.98
C LEU A 330 -2.86 -24.11 -6.41
N ALA A 331 -3.34 -24.49 -7.59
CA ALA A 331 -4.70 -24.16 -8.03
C ALA A 331 -5.73 -25.01 -7.26
N ALA A 332 -5.45 -26.31 -7.09
CA ALA A 332 -6.27 -27.19 -6.26
C ALA A 332 -6.28 -26.74 -4.80
N LEU A 333 -5.12 -26.37 -4.23
CA LEU A 333 -5.03 -25.81 -2.87
C LEU A 333 -5.95 -24.57 -2.71
N ASN A 334 -5.83 -23.59 -3.59
CA ASN A 334 -6.68 -22.40 -3.54
C ASN A 334 -8.16 -22.70 -3.73
N LYS A 335 -8.50 -23.66 -4.59
CA LYS A 335 -9.89 -24.12 -4.78
C LYS A 335 -10.45 -24.72 -3.48
N THR A 336 -9.69 -25.58 -2.79
CA THR A 336 -10.08 -26.18 -1.51
C THR A 336 -10.24 -25.12 -0.41
N LEU A 337 -9.25 -24.22 -0.24
CA LEU A 337 -9.33 -23.11 0.71
C LEU A 337 -10.58 -22.27 0.48
N LYS A 338 -10.85 -21.91 -0.77
CA LYS A 338 -12.00 -21.07 -1.14
C LYS A 338 -13.33 -21.79 -0.91
N SER A 339 -13.48 -23.03 -1.35
CA SER A 339 -14.75 -23.75 -1.30
C SER A 339 -15.11 -24.26 0.10
N LYS A 340 -14.14 -24.85 0.81
CA LYS A 340 -14.36 -25.49 2.12
C LYS A 340 -14.12 -24.52 3.29
N HIS A 341 -13.12 -23.65 3.20
CA HIS A 341 -12.69 -22.81 4.32
C HIS A 341 -13.05 -21.33 4.19
N LYS A 342 -13.65 -20.90 3.04
CA LYS A 342 -13.97 -19.48 2.78
C LYS A 342 -12.77 -18.55 2.92
N LEU A 343 -11.59 -19.01 2.50
CA LEU A 343 -10.31 -18.36 2.65
C LEU A 343 -9.60 -18.28 1.29
N VAL A 344 -8.83 -17.22 1.06
CA VAL A 344 -8.07 -17.03 -0.16
C VAL A 344 -6.64 -16.64 0.17
N ILE A 345 -5.68 -17.37 -0.40
CA ILE A 345 -4.26 -17.01 -0.48
C ILE A 345 -3.88 -16.77 -1.93
N ASP A 346 -2.72 -16.18 -2.19
CA ASP A 346 -2.26 -15.92 -3.55
C ASP A 346 -1.40 -17.07 -4.11
N GLY A 347 -1.63 -17.46 -5.35
CA GLY A 347 -0.94 -18.57 -6.04
C GLY A 347 0.30 -18.15 -6.85
N GLY A 348 0.96 -17.04 -6.46
CA GLY A 348 2.11 -16.47 -7.15
C GLY A 348 1.74 -15.38 -8.16
N TYR A 349 2.69 -14.51 -8.50
CA TYR A 349 2.47 -13.35 -9.36
C TYR A 349 3.42 -13.33 -10.57
N GLY A 350 2.93 -12.92 -11.72
CA GLY A 350 3.73 -12.82 -12.95
C GLY A 350 4.41 -14.15 -13.29
N LYS A 351 5.73 -14.12 -13.54
CA LYS A 351 6.52 -15.32 -13.88
C LYS A 351 6.63 -16.36 -12.74
N LEU A 352 6.19 -16.02 -11.53
CA LEU A 352 6.17 -16.90 -10.35
C LEU A 352 4.81 -17.61 -10.15
N LYS A 353 3.82 -17.34 -11.00
CA LYS A 353 2.50 -18.00 -10.92
C LYS A 353 2.64 -19.52 -11.01
N GLY A 354 2.07 -20.24 -10.06
CA GLY A 354 2.18 -21.70 -9.95
C GLY A 354 3.52 -22.22 -9.38
N LYS A 355 4.56 -21.37 -9.34
CA LYS A 355 5.87 -21.71 -8.77
C LYS A 355 6.03 -21.28 -7.32
N THR A 356 5.21 -20.33 -6.87
CA THR A 356 5.18 -19.79 -5.51
C THR A 356 3.75 -19.59 -5.06
N PHE A 357 3.57 -19.43 -3.76
CA PHE A 357 2.34 -18.91 -3.17
C PHE A 357 2.66 -17.87 -2.11
N ARG A 358 1.72 -16.92 -1.90
CA ARG A 358 1.93 -15.83 -0.97
C ARG A 358 0.84 -15.80 0.09
N ILE A 359 1.23 -15.56 1.33
CA ILE A 359 0.34 -15.38 2.48
C ILE A 359 0.65 -14.04 3.12
N SER A 360 -0.34 -13.18 3.21
CA SER A 360 -0.24 -11.86 3.82
C SER A 360 -0.71 -11.89 5.27
N ASN A 361 -0.03 -11.12 6.12
CA ASN A 361 -0.40 -10.83 7.49
C ASN A 361 -0.64 -9.32 7.71
N MET A 362 -0.90 -8.59 6.61
CA MET A 362 -1.07 -7.13 6.63
C MET A 362 -2.33 -6.68 7.39
N GLY A 363 -2.24 -5.50 7.96
CA GLY A 363 -3.41 -4.76 8.46
C GLY A 363 -3.84 -5.17 9.85
N ASP A 364 -5.10 -5.60 9.98
CA ASP A 364 -5.76 -5.85 11.27
C ASP A 364 -5.76 -7.34 11.68
N GLU A 365 -4.91 -8.16 11.04
CA GLU A 365 -4.80 -9.57 11.41
C GLU A 365 -4.30 -9.73 12.85
N THR A 366 -4.82 -10.76 13.55
CA THR A 366 -4.49 -11.08 14.93
C THR A 366 -3.92 -12.50 15.05
N ASP A 367 -3.44 -12.88 16.24
CA ASP A 367 -2.96 -14.22 16.51
C ASP A 367 -4.07 -15.26 16.26
N GLU A 368 -5.33 -14.93 16.61
CA GLU A 368 -6.49 -15.80 16.40
C GLU A 368 -6.83 -15.97 14.92
N THR A 369 -6.77 -14.87 14.14
CA THR A 369 -7.07 -14.93 12.69
C THR A 369 -6.00 -15.71 11.94
N ILE A 370 -4.73 -15.53 12.29
CA ILE A 370 -3.62 -16.31 11.71
C ILE A 370 -3.70 -17.78 12.13
N ALA A 371 -3.94 -18.11 13.40
CA ALA A 371 -4.10 -19.48 13.85
C ALA A 371 -5.24 -20.20 13.13
N ALA A 372 -6.39 -19.54 12.96
CA ALA A 372 -7.52 -20.09 12.21
C ALA A 372 -7.19 -20.30 10.73
N MET A 373 -6.45 -19.36 10.11
CA MET A 373 -5.95 -19.50 8.74
C MET A 373 -5.01 -20.69 8.61
N LEU A 374 -4.02 -20.83 9.50
CA LEU A 374 -3.05 -21.93 9.49
C LEU A 374 -3.72 -23.29 9.65
N LYS A 375 -4.73 -23.41 10.54
CA LYS A 375 -5.55 -24.62 10.68
C LYS A 375 -6.26 -24.98 9.37
N SER A 376 -6.83 -23.99 8.69
CA SER A 376 -7.49 -24.18 7.40
C SER A 376 -6.50 -24.56 6.29
N LEU A 377 -5.31 -23.95 6.31
CA LEU A 377 -4.23 -24.26 5.38
C LEU A 377 -3.73 -25.69 5.58
N ASP A 378 -3.59 -26.15 6.83
CA ASP A 378 -3.18 -27.51 7.15
C ASP A 378 -4.15 -28.55 6.56
N ALA A 379 -5.44 -28.38 6.83
CA ALA A 379 -6.48 -29.25 6.30
C ALA A 379 -6.50 -29.27 4.76
N ALA A 380 -6.34 -28.10 4.12
CA ALA A 380 -6.32 -28.00 2.67
C ALA A 380 -5.06 -28.62 2.04
N LEU A 381 -3.88 -28.48 2.68
CA LEU A 381 -2.63 -29.10 2.23
C LEU A 381 -2.73 -30.64 2.26
N ALA A 382 -3.37 -31.22 3.28
CA ALA A 382 -3.57 -32.67 3.39
C ALA A 382 -4.37 -33.26 2.23
N GLU A 383 -5.26 -32.48 1.60
CA GLU A 383 -6.09 -32.89 0.46
C GLU A 383 -5.48 -32.48 -0.90
N THR A 384 -4.39 -31.70 -0.90
CA THR A 384 -3.84 -31.14 -2.14
C THR A 384 -2.96 -32.16 -2.86
N PRO A 385 -3.25 -32.50 -4.14
CA PRO A 385 -2.43 -33.44 -4.88
C PRO A 385 -1.07 -32.82 -5.23
N LYS A 386 -0.06 -33.69 -5.39
CA LYS A 386 1.19 -33.30 -6.05
C LYS A 386 0.98 -33.28 -7.56
N LEU A 387 1.69 -32.38 -8.24
CA LEU A 387 1.76 -32.40 -9.68
C LEU A 387 2.59 -33.60 -10.15
N ALA A 388 2.24 -34.19 -11.30
CA ALA A 388 3.08 -35.22 -11.92
C ALA A 388 4.49 -34.67 -12.17
N ALA A 389 5.51 -35.48 -11.97
CA ALA A 389 6.86 -35.14 -12.38
C ALA A 389 6.87 -34.99 -13.91
N THR A 390 7.18 -33.79 -14.40
CA THR A 390 7.38 -33.51 -15.83
C THR A 390 8.79 -33.84 -16.25
#